data_e6c9d042d47799f2a44529e000088563
#
_entry.id   e6c9d042d47799f2a44529e000088563
#
_cell.length_a   1.000
_cell.length_b   1.000
_cell.length_c   1.000
_cell.angle_alpha   90.00
_cell.angle_beta   90.00
_cell.angle_gamma   90.00
#
_symmetry.space_group_name_H-M   'P 1'
#
loop_
_entity.id
_entity.type
_entity.pdbx_description
1 polymer ?
#
loop_
_entity_poly.entity_id
_entity_poly.type
_entity_poly.pdbx_seq_one_letter_code
_entity_poly.pdbx_strand_id
1 'polypeptide(L)'
;MNSGETVKAGSPVFAKMHELSQEGIRLTLQLNTAYHNNEEIVSLMSELTGGQVHESFRLFPPFYTDCGKNIHMGKRVFINSGCRFQDQGGIYIGDDVLVGHNCVIATLNHEMDPDRRADLMPAPVRIGDKVWIGATAAIRP
;
A
#
# COMPACT_ATOMS: atom_id res chain seq x y z
N MET A 1 -5.16 -11.58 7.22
CA MET A 1 -5.65 -10.87 6.03
C MET A 1 -5.24 -11.57 4.73
N ASN A 2 -4.08 -12.17 4.67
CA ASN A 2 -3.62 -12.85 3.45
C ASN A 2 -4.33 -14.21 3.14
N SER A 3 -5.24 -14.65 4.00
CA SER A 3 -6.08 -15.85 3.76
C SER A 3 -7.20 -15.61 2.74
N GLY A 4 -7.53 -14.37 2.43
CA GLY A 4 -8.69 -14.01 1.58
C GLY A 4 -10.05 -14.18 2.27
N GLU A 5 -10.06 -14.52 3.56
CA GLU A 5 -11.31 -14.65 4.32
C GLU A 5 -11.91 -13.28 4.64
N THR A 6 -13.23 -13.22 4.62
CA THR A 6 -13.98 -12.01 5.00
C THR A 6 -13.65 -11.60 6.43
N VAL A 7 -13.24 -10.34 6.60
CA VAL A 7 -12.98 -9.74 7.92
C VAL A 7 -14.27 -9.10 8.43
N LYS A 8 -14.87 -9.70 9.45
CA LYS A 8 -16.10 -9.18 10.07
C LYS A 8 -15.83 -7.88 10.81
N ALA A 9 -16.71 -6.91 10.63
CA ALA A 9 -16.70 -5.66 11.39
C ALA A 9 -16.69 -5.95 12.90
N GLY A 10 -15.86 -5.23 13.65
CA GLY A 10 -15.72 -5.40 15.10
C GLY A 10 -14.94 -6.64 15.56
N SER A 11 -14.42 -7.47 14.62
CA SER A 11 -13.58 -8.62 14.99
C SER A 11 -12.19 -8.18 15.50
N PRO A 12 -11.47 -9.06 16.22
CA PRO A 12 -10.09 -8.76 16.64
C PRO A 12 -9.16 -8.42 15.47
N VAL A 13 -9.35 -9.04 14.31
CA VAL A 13 -8.60 -8.73 13.08
C VAL A 13 -8.91 -7.32 12.61
N PHE A 14 -10.18 -6.91 12.61
CA PHE A 14 -10.60 -5.56 12.26
C PHE A 14 -9.96 -4.50 13.20
N ALA A 15 -9.94 -4.77 14.51
CA ALA A 15 -9.30 -3.89 15.50
C ALA A 15 -7.79 -3.77 15.25
N LYS A 16 -7.11 -4.89 14.94
CA LYS A 16 -5.68 -4.88 14.61
C LYS A 16 -5.35 -4.12 13.32
N MET A 17 -6.22 -4.21 12.31
CA MET A 17 -6.10 -3.40 11.10
C MET A 17 -6.10 -1.91 11.43
N HIS A 18 -6.99 -1.48 12.32
CA HIS A 18 -7.10 -0.09 12.73
C HIS A 18 -5.84 0.40 13.47
N GLU A 19 -5.28 -0.42 14.36
CA GLU A 19 -4.02 -0.14 15.05
C GLU A 19 -2.86 0.05 14.05
N LEU A 20 -2.70 -0.87 13.10
CA LEU A 20 -1.67 -0.78 12.08
C LEU A 20 -1.85 0.44 11.15
N SER A 21 -3.09 0.84 10.89
CA SER A 21 -3.37 2.05 10.12
C SER A 21 -2.88 3.33 10.83
N GLN A 22 -2.95 3.40 12.15
CA GLN A 22 -2.42 4.54 12.89
C GLN A 22 -0.89 4.66 12.76
N GLU A 23 -0.17 3.53 12.75
CA GLU A 23 1.27 3.50 12.49
C GLU A 23 1.57 3.93 11.05
N GLY A 24 0.82 3.42 10.07
CA GLY A 24 0.94 3.80 8.66
C GLY A 24 0.74 5.30 8.45
N ILE A 25 -0.29 5.89 9.08
CA ILE A 25 -0.56 7.33 9.03
C ILE A 25 0.62 8.13 9.62
N ARG A 26 1.15 7.71 10.77
CA ARG A 26 2.30 8.39 11.41
C ARG A 26 3.50 8.44 10.48
N LEU A 27 3.85 7.31 9.85
CA LEU A 27 5.00 7.20 8.96
C LEU A 27 4.80 7.95 7.64
N THR A 28 3.61 7.90 7.06
CA THR A 28 3.30 8.65 5.84
C THR A 28 3.25 10.16 6.09
N LEU A 29 2.80 10.62 7.25
CA LEU A 29 2.92 12.02 7.65
C LEU A 29 4.38 12.46 7.71
N GLN A 30 5.26 11.68 8.33
CA GLN A 30 6.68 11.97 8.39
C GLN A 30 7.29 12.06 6.97
N LEU A 31 6.97 11.10 6.11
CA LEU A 31 7.42 11.05 4.72
C LEU A 31 6.97 12.26 3.89
N ASN A 32 5.75 12.76 4.15
CA ASN A 32 5.09 13.74 3.28
C ASN A 32 5.29 15.20 3.72
N THR A 33 5.73 15.47 4.94
CA THR A 33 5.75 16.82 5.51
C THR A 33 7.13 17.47 5.55
N ALA A 34 8.18 16.77 5.11
CA ALA A 34 9.53 17.30 5.03
C ALA A 34 10.19 16.85 3.71
N TYR A 35 11.26 17.54 3.31
CA TYR A 35 12.14 17.04 2.27
C TYR A 35 12.98 15.89 2.79
N HIS A 36 13.08 14.82 2.01
CA HIS A 36 13.92 13.66 2.27
C HIS A 36 14.77 13.36 1.04
N ASN A 37 16.04 13.06 1.25
CA ASN A 37 16.87 12.47 0.21
C ASN A 37 16.46 11.00 -0.02
N ASN A 38 17.04 10.36 -1.06
CA ASN A 38 16.62 9.00 -1.42
C ASN A 38 16.93 7.95 -0.34
N GLU A 39 18.03 8.08 0.38
CA GLU A 39 18.40 7.14 1.46
C GLU A 39 17.40 7.22 2.62
N GLU A 40 16.97 8.43 2.97
CA GLU A 40 15.92 8.65 3.98
C GLU A 40 14.58 8.10 3.53
N ILE A 41 14.21 8.28 2.26
CA ILE A 41 12.98 7.69 1.68
C ILE A 41 13.02 6.17 1.75
N VAL A 42 14.12 5.53 1.36
CA VAL A 42 14.29 4.08 1.44
C VAL A 42 14.19 3.58 2.89
N SER A 43 14.77 4.32 3.83
CA SER A 43 14.71 4.01 5.26
C SER A 43 13.27 4.10 5.80
N LEU A 44 12.57 5.20 5.51
CA LEU A 44 11.17 5.40 5.94
C LEU A 44 10.24 4.36 5.30
N MET A 45 10.43 4.03 4.05
CA MET A 45 9.65 3.01 3.37
C MET A 45 9.96 1.61 3.90
N SER A 46 11.19 1.33 4.31
CA SER A 46 11.55 0.07 4.97
C SER A 46 10.88 -0.06 6.35
N GLU A 47 10.84 1.01 7.13
CA GLU A 47 10.10 1.06 8.40
C GLU A 47 8.59 0.87 8.14
N LEU A 48 8.04 1.58 7.17
CA LEU A 48 6.62 1.51 6.79
C LEU A 48 6.20 0.11 6.39
N THR A 49 6.96 -0.54 5.51
CA THR A 49 6.65 -1.89 5.02
C THR A 49 7.02 -3.01 6.00
N GLY A 50 7.84 -2.70 7.00
CA GLY A 50 8.35 -3.69 7.96
C GLY A 50 9.36 -4.68 7.35
N GLY A 51 9.90 -4.35 6.18
CA GLY A 51 10.91 -5.14 5.46
C GLY A 51 11.90 -4.25 4.74
N GLN A 52 13.04 -4.80 4.34
CA GLN A 52 14.05 -4.03 3.63
C GLN A 52 13.58 -3.67 2.22
N VAL A 53 13.44 -2.38 1.95
CA VAL A 53 13.26 -1.83 0.60
C VAL A 53 14.63 -1.69 -0.07
N HIS A 54 14.72 -2.09 -1.34
CA HIS A 54 15.99 -2.07 -2.07
C HIS A 54 16.45 -0.62 -2.33
N GLU A 55 17.74 -0.36 -2.25
CA GLU A 55 18.37 0.98 -2.43
C GLU A 55 18.05 1.66 -3.78
N SER A 56 17.71 0.87 -4.79
CA SER A 56 17.29 1.37 -6.11
C SER A 56 15.84 1.87 -6.16
N PHE A 57 15.09 1.74 -5.07
CA PHE A 57 13.73 2.27 -4.97
C PHE A 57 13.73 3.81 -5.07
N ARG A 58 12.72 4.35 -5.73
CA ARG A 58 12.50 5.80 -5.83
C ARG A 58 11.04 6.12 -5.61
N LEU A 59 10.80 7.21 -4.90
CA LEU A 59 9.47 7.71 -4.63
C LEU A 59 9.47 9.23 -4.62
N PHE A 60 8.44 9.82 -5.24
CA PHE A 60 8.15 11.25 -5.11
C PHE A 60 6.95 11.44 -4.19
N PRO A 61 7.15 12.00 -3.00
CA PRO A 61 6.04 12.34 -2.10
C PRO A 61 5.06 13.35 -2.74
N PRO A 62 3.80 13.42 -2.27
CA PRO A 62 3.25 12.65 -1.17
C PRO A 62 2.88 11.21 -1.57
N PHE A 63 2.98 10.29 -0.60
CA PHE A 63 2.53 8.92 -0.70
C PHE A 63 1.63 8.58 0.48
N TYR A 64 0.58 7.81 0.25
CA TYR A 64 -0.37 7.41 1.28
C TYR A 64 -0.59 5.92 1.26
N THR A 65 -0.74 5.32 2.43
CA THR A 65 -1.13 3.93 2.58
C THR A 65 -1.96 3.74 3.84
N ASP A 66 -2.80 2.72 3.83
CA ASP A 66 -3.65 2.40 4.98
C ASP A 66 -2.87 1.71 6.10
N CYS A 67 -1.91 0.84 5.76
CA CYS A 67 -1.16 0.07 6.73
C CYS A 67 0.35 0.09 6.43
N GLY A 68 0.74 -0.14 5.18
CA GLY A 68 2.12 -0.23 4.71
C GLY A 68 2.72 -1.64 4.85
N LYS A 69 2.40 -2.36 5.91
CA LYS A 69 3.05 -3.64 6.27
C LYS A 69 2.81 -4.78 5.26
N ASN A 70 1.85 -4.61 4.35
CA ASN A 70 1.53 -5.63 3.35
C ASN A 70 1.86 -5.19 1.92
N ILE A 71 2.78 -4.22 1.79
CA ILE A 71 3.37 -3.80 0.52
C ILE A 71 4.71 -4.51 0.36
N HIS A 72 4.85 -5.25 -0.73
CA HIS A 72 6.05 -5.98 -1.10
C HIS A 72 6.54 -5.49 -2.46
N MET A 73 7.78 -5.06 -2.54
CA MET A 73 8.36 -4.44 -3.74
C MET A 73 9.66 -5.12 -4.14
N GLY A 74 9.83 -5.30 -5.44
CA GLY A 74 11.08 -5.71 -6.06
C GLY A 74 12.09 -4.56 -6.17
N LYS A 75 13.04 -4.71 -7.08
CA LYS A 75 14.11 -3.75 -7.34
C LYS A 75 13.71 -2.74 -8.41
N ARG A 76 14.30 -1.55 -8.37
CA ARG A 76 14.13 -0.49 -9.39
C ARG A 76 12.66 -0.10 -9.60
N VAL A 77 11.88 -0.15 -8.52
CA VAL A 77 10.50 0.34 -8.51
C VAL A 77 10.51 1.85 -8.34
N PHE A 78 9.72 2.55 -9.14
CA PHE A 78 9.49 3.99 -9.02
C PHE A 78 8.00 4.25 -8.81
N ILE A 79 7.68 5.02 -7.77
CA ILE A 79 6.32 5.47 -7.46
C ILE A 79 6.28 7.00 -7.53
N ASN A 80 5.44 7.54 -8.41
CA ASN A 80 5.28 8.97 -8.56
C ASN A 80 4.32 9.55 -7.50
N SER A 81 4.29 10.87 -7.39
CA SER A 81 3.58 11.59 -6.33
C SER A 81 2.05 11.39 -6.36
N GLY A 82 1.46 11.44 -5.17
CA GLY A 82 0.01 11.37 -4.98
C GLY A 82 -0.58 9.97 -4.96
N CYS A 83 0.24 8.92 -5.04
CA CYS A 83 -0.25 7.53 -5.03
C CYS A 83 -0.84 7.14 -3.68
N ARG A 84 -1.88 6.28 -3.72
CA ARG A 84 -2.62 5.79 -2.55
C ARG A 84 -2.74 4.27 -2.61
N PHE A 85 -2.19 3.59 -1.61
CA PHE A 85 -2.19 2.14 -1.53
C PHE A 85 -3.01 1.69 -0.33
N GLN A 86 -4.09 0.96 -0.60
CA GLN A 86 -4.87 0.27 0.42
C GLN A 86 -4.39 -1.19 0.44
N ASP A 87 -3.47 -1.50 1.34
CA ASP A 87 -2.60 -2.67 1.25
C ASP A 87 -3.01 -3.86 2.13
N GLN A 88 -4.11 -3.79 2.87
CA GLN A 88 -4.47 -4.83 3.85
C GLN A 88 -4.66 -6.22 3.22
N GLY A 89 -5.08 -6.31 1.95
CA GLY A 89 -5.19 -7.59 1.21
C GLY A 89 -3.89 -8.07 0.54
N GLY A 90 -2.85 -7.22 0.58
CA GLY A 90 -1.53 -7.49 0.00
C GLY A 90 -1.31 -6.86 -1.38
N ILE A 91 -0.24 -6.08 -1.50
CA ILE A 91 0.24 -5.49 -2.76
C ILE A 91 1.62 -6.05 -3.04
N TYR A 92 1.77 -6.71 -4.18
CA TYR A 92 3.02 -7.32 -4.62
C TYR A 92 3.45 -6.69 -5.95
N ILE A 93 4.59 -6.02 -5.94
CA ILE A 93 5.13 -5.29 -7.09
C ILE A 93 6.46 -5.93 -7.48
N GLY A 94 6.60 -6.31 -8.74
CA GLY A 94 7.81 -6.91 -9.30
C GLY A 94 8.94 -5.91 -9.50
N ASP A 95 9.96 -6.33 -10.22
CA ASP A 95 11.12 -5.53 -10.58
C ASP A 95 10.82 -4.54 -11.73
N ASP A 96 11.53 -3.42 -11.77
CA ASP A 96 11.47 -2.44 -12.88
C ASP A 96 10.05 -1.85 -13.12
N VAL A 97 9.22 -1.74 -12.09
CA VAL A 97 7.86 -1.21 -12.20
C VAL A 97 7.86 0.31 -12.08
N LEU A 98 7.09 0.97 -12.94
CA LEU A 98 6.87 2.42 -12.92
C LEU A 98 5.40 2.71 -12.61
N VAL A 99 5.14 3.46 -11.53
CA VAL A 99 3.79 3.87 -11.13
C VAL A 99 3.65 5.38 -11.34
N GLY A 100 2.70 5.75 -12.20
CA GLY A 100 2.39 7.15 -12.52
C GLY A 100 1.73 7.91 -11.36
N HIS A 101 1.54 9.22 -11.54
CA HIS A 101 0.96 10.11 -10.53
C HIS A 101 -0.47 9.70 -10.14
N ASN A 102 -0.82 9.91 -8.88
CA ASN A 102 -2.19 9.75 -8.37
C ASN A 102 -2.83 8.39 -8.64
N CYS A 103 -2.03 7.33 -8.75
CA CYS A 103 -2.55 5.98 -8.88
C CYS A 103 -3.12 5.48 -7.56
N VAL A 104 -4.20 4.71 -7.64
CA VAL A 104 -4.82 4.04 -6.50
C VAL A 104 -4.70 2.53 -6.68
N ILE A 105 -4.14 1.85 -5.68
CA ILE A 105 -4.16 0.39 -5.60
C ILE A 105 -4.95 0.01 -4.36
N ALA A 106 -6.09 -0.66 -4.56
CA ALA A 106 -6.99 -1.01 -3.46
C ALA A 106 -7.17 -2.53 -3.40
N THR A 107 -6.97 -3.10 -2.23
CA THR A 107 -7.03 -4.54 -1.98
C THR A 107 -8.21 -4.96 -1.11
N LEU A 108 -9.09 -4.01 -0.74
CA LEU A 108 -10.31 -4.29 0.01
C LEU A 108 -11.54 -3.95 -0.82
N ASN A 109 -12.52 -4.83 -0.75
CA ASN A 109 -13.90 -4.56 -1.11
C ASN A 109 -14.79 -4.71 0.12
N HIS A 110 -16.00 -4.17 0.06
CA HIS A 110 -17.04 -4.37 1.07
C HIS A 110 -18.02 -5.45 0.60
N GLU A 111 -18.63 -6.14 1.56
CA GLU A 111 -19.74 -7.06 1.25
C GLU A 111 -20.85 -6.37 0.45
N MET A 112 -21.42 -7.08 -0.53
CA MET A 112 -22.48 -6.54 -1.38
C MET A 112 -23.82 -6.45 -0.65
N ASP A 113 -24.04 -7.30 0.35
CA ASP A 113 -25.21 -7.28 1.22
C ASP A 113 -25.22 -6.01 2.09
N PRO A 114 -26.25 -5.16 2.01
CA PRO A 114 -26.32 -3.94 2.80
C PRO A 114 -26.22 -4.16 4.32
N ASP A 115 -26.76 -5.26 4.82
CA ASP A 115 -26.75 -5.58 6.26
C ASP A 115 -25.37 -6.03 6.75
N ARG A 116 -24.47 -6.41 5.81
CA ARG A 116 -23.10 -6.80 6.08
C ARG A 116 -22.06 -5.89 5.40
N ARG A 117 -22.48 -4.73 4.94
CA ARG A 117 -21.64 -3.78 4.19
C ARG A 117 -20.38 -3.37 4.94
N ALA A 118 -20.36 -3.43 6.26
CA ALA A 118 -19.21 -3.13 7.08
C ALA A 118 -18.13 -4.23 7.08
N ASP A 119 -18.46 -5.45 6.62
CA ASP A 119 -17.51 -6.54 6.47
C ASP A 119 -16.57 -6.27 5.27
N LEU A 120 -15.30 -6.65 5.41
CA LEU A 120 -14.25 -6.42 4.42
C LEU A 120 -13.87 -7.71 3.71
N MET A 121 -13.74 -7.63 2.39
CA MET A 121 -13.30 -8.73 1.53
C MET A 121 -11.89 -8.40 0.99
N PRO A 122 -10.83 -8.87 1.66
CA PRO A 122 -9.47 -8.64 1.20
C PRO A 122 -9.12 -9.56 0.04
N ALA A 123 -8.43 -9.01 -0.97
CA ALA A 123 -7.82 -9.81 -2.03
C ALA A 123 -6.53 -9.13 -2.52
N PRO A 124 -5.49 -9.91 -2.89
CA PRO A 124 -4.20 -9.34 -3.26
C PRO A 124 -4.21 -8.72 -4.67
N VAL A 125 -3.45 -7.64 -4.83
CA VAL A 125 -3.07 -7.12 -6.14
C VAL A 125 -1.63 -7.53 -6.44
N ARG A 126 -1.39 -8.09 -7.63
CA ARG A 126 -0.07 -8.51 -8.10
C ARG A 126 0.28 -7.81 -9.40
N ILE A 127 1.40 -7.10 -9.40
CA ILE A 127 1.95 -6.35 -10.54
C ILE A 127 3.25 -7.03 -10.93
N GLY A 128 3.33 -7.54 -12.15
CA GLY A 128 4.52 -8.23 -12.66
C GLY A 128 5.69 -7.28 -12.92
N ASP A 129 6.81 -7.85 -13.31
CA ASP A 129 8.01 -7.09 -13.66
C ASP A 129 7.80 -6.20 -14.89
N LYS A 130 8.49 -5.06 -14.92
CA LYS A 130 8.52 -4.11 -16.05
C LYS A 130 7.16 -3.54 -16.43
N VAL A 131 6.18 -3.56 -15.53
CA VAL A 131 4.88 -2.96 -15.75
C VAL A 131 4.99 -1.43 -15.61
N TRP A 132 4.36 -0.73 -16.53
CA TRP A 132 4.11 0.71 -16.41
C TRP A 132 2.62 0.96 -16.17
N ILE A 133 2.32 1.62 -15.06
CA ILE A 133 0.98 2.04 -14.69
C ILE A 133 0.87 3.54 -14.99
N GLY A 134 -0.01 3.89 -15.93
CA GLY A 134 -0.27 5.29 -16.30
C GLY A 134 -0.86 6.09 -15.13
N ALA A 135 -0.72 7.42 -15.20
CA ALA A 135 -1.24 8.31 -14.15
C ALA A 135 -2.76 8.15 -13.98
N THR A 136 -3.24 8.32 -12.74
CA THR A 136 -4.66 8.25 -12.33
C THR A 136 -5.34 6.88 -12.51
N ALA A 137 -4.56 5.82 -12.73
CA ALA A 137 -5.11 4.47 -12.79
C ALA A 137 -5.63 4.02 -11.41
N ALA A 138 -6.74 3.28 -11.41
CA ALA A 138 -7.26 2.57 -10.24
C ALA A 138 -7.17 1.07 -10.47
N ILE A 139 -6.44 0.37 -9.62
CA ILE A 139 -6.20 -1.08 -9.71
C ILE A 139 -6.86 -1.76 -8.51
N ARG A 140 -7.60 -2.81 -8.81
CA ARG A 140 -8.27 -3.66 -7.81
C ARG A 140 -8.06 -5.13 -8.16
N PRO A 141 -8.25 -6.05 -7.22
CA PRO A 141 -8.25 -7.49 -7.49
C PRO A 141 -9.31 -7.90 -8.50
#